data_3998d89b1a37f874e2f1e6fe58f58709
#
_entry.id   3998d89b1a37f874e2f1e6fe58f58709
#
_cell.length_a   1.000
_cell.length_b   1.000
_cell.length_c   1.000
_cell.angle_alpha   90.00
_cell.angle_beta   90.00
_cell.angle_gamma   90.00
#
_symmetry.space_group_name_H-M   'P 1'
#
loop_
_entity.id
_entity.type
_entity.pdbx_description
1 polymer ?
#
loop_
_entity_poly.entity_id
_entity_poly.type
_entity_poly.pdbx_seq_one_letter_code
_entity_poly.pdbx_strand_id
1 'polypeptide(L)'
;MPTIQQLVRKGRTDKVAKVKTAALKGSPQRRGVCTRVYTTTPKKPNSALRKVARVKLTSQVEVTAYIPGEGHNLQEHSIVLVRGGRVRDLPGVRYKIIRGALDSAGVKNRKQARSRYGAKKDK
;
A
#
# COMPACT_ATOMS: atom_id res chain seq x y z
N MET A 1 31.31 -8.80 19.66
CA MET A 1 30.93 -10.18 20.00
C MET A 1 30.78 -10.32 21.50
N PRO A 2 29.63 -10.77 22.01
CA PRO A 2 29.47 -10.90 23.48
C PRO A 2 30.30 -12.08 24.03
N THR A 3 30.72 -11.90 25.26
CA THR A 3 31.46 -12.96 25.97
C THR A 3 30.47 -13.96 26.56
N ILE A 4 31.00 -15.12 26.93
CA ILE A 4 30.17 -16.17 27.60
C ILE A 4 29.53 -15.63 28.88
N GLN A 5 30.26 -14.83 29.67
CA GLN A 5 29.72 -14.24 30.90
C GLN A 5 28.56 -13.28 30.61
N GLN A 6 28.64 -12.51 29.53
CA GLN A 6 27.57 -11.61 29.13
C GLN A 6 26.31 -12.39 28.71
N LEU A 7 26.46 -13.49 28.00
CA LEU A 7 25.34 -14.32 27.62
C LEU A 7 24.70 -15.02 28.83
N VAL A 8 25.49 -15.43 29.81
CA VAL A 8 24.96 -16.04 31.03
C VAL A 8 24.14 -15.02 31.84
N ARG A 9 24.63 -13.79 31.93
CA ARG A 9 23.92 -12.74 32.71
C ARG A 9 22.67 -12.23 32.05
N LYS A 10 22.69 -11.98 30.72
CA LYS A 10 21.61 -11.31 30.02
C LYS A 10 20.85 -12.23 29.05
N GLY A 11 21.47 -13.36 28.64
CA GLY A 11 20.87 -14.25 27.64
C GLY A 11 20.75 -13.56 26.30
N ARG A 12 20.11 -14.24 25.39
CA ARG A 12 19.79 -13.70 24.08
C ARG A 12 18.33 -13.30 24.02
N THR A 13 18.07 -12.15 23.47
CA THR A 13 16.70 -11.69 23.26
C THR A 13 16.46 -11.57 21.76
N ASP A 14 15.30 -12.04 21.31
CA ASP A 14 14.93 -11.94 19.91
C ASP A 14 14.61 -10.48 19.59
N LYS A 15 14.96 -10.08 18.37
CA LYS A 15 14.61 -8.74 17.90
C LYS A 15 13.12 -8.67 17.64
N VAL A 16 12.51 -7.59 18.09
CA VAL A 16 11.10 -7.34 17.83
C VAL A 16 10.99 -6.64 16.49
N ALA A 17 10.27 -7.26 15.55
CA ALA A 17 10.04 -6.67 14.23
C ALA A 17 8.98 -5.58 14.34
N LYS A 18 9.29 -4.40 13.79
CA LYS A 18 8.31 -3.32 13.73
C LYS A 18 7.31 -3.60 12.61
N VAL A 19 6.05 -3.31 12.88
CA VAL A 19 5.00 -3.45 11.89
C VAL A 19 5.18 -2.40 10.80
N LYS A 20 5.25 -2.84 9.55
CA LYS A 20 5.43 -1.95 8.41
C LYS A 20 4.14 -1.25 7.98
N THR A 21 3.01 -1.76 8.42
CA THR A 21 1.69 -1.26 8.05
C THR A 21 0.92 -0.80 9.28
N ALA A 22 1.50 0.13 10.01
CA ALA A 22 0.94 0.60 11.28
C ALA A 22 -0.48 1.17 11.13
N ALA A 23 -0.77 1.80 10.00
CA ALA A 23 -2.08 2.40 9.76
C ALA A 23 -3.20 1.37 9.64
N LEU A 24 -2.88 0.13 9.30
CA LEU A 24 -3.88 -0.94 9.19
C LEU A 24 -4.25 -1.55 10.54
N LYS A 25 -3.45 -1.33 11.58
CA LYS A 25 -3.71 -1.78 12.96
C LYS A 25 -4.05 -3.27 13.03
N GLY A 26 -3.27 -4.10 12.36
CA GLY A 26 -3.43 -5.55 12.38
C GLY A 26 -4.50 -6.11 11.45
N SER A 27 -5.19 -5.27 10.71
CA SER A 27 -6.17 -5.72 9.71
C SER A 27 -5.49 -5.95 8.37
N PRO A 28 -5.96 -6.94 7.56
CA PRO A 28 -5.36 -7.13 6.24
C PRO A 28 -5.62 -5.97 5.28
N GLN A 29 -6.79 -5.31 5.42
CA GLN A 29 -7.15 -4.13 4.64
C GLN A 29 -7.94 -3.17 5.49
N ARG A 30 -7.99 -1.91 5.07
CA ARG A 30 -8.84 -0.88 5.68
C ARG A 30 -9.52 -0.06 4.60
N ARG A 31 -10.77 0.33 4.88
CA ARG A 31 -11.51 1.24 4.01
C ARG A 31 -11.09 2.67 4.32
N GLY A 32 -11.08 3.51 3.29
CA GLY A 32 -10.77 4.91 3.45
C GLY A 32 -11.40 5.75 2.37
N VAL A 33 -11.30 7.06 2.55
CA VAL A 33 -11.82 8.04 1.60
C VAL A 33 -10.64 8.80 1.01
N CYS A 34 -10.59 8.92 -0.31
CA CYS A 34 -9.55 9.68 -0.99
C CYS A 34 -9.71 11.17 -0.68
N THR A 35 -8.69 11.78 -0.09
CA THR A 35 -8.68 13.22 0.17
C THR A 35 -8.00 13.97 -0.97
N ARG A 36 -7.12 13.31 -1.70
CA ARG A 36 -6.41 13.88 -2.85
C ARG A 36 -5.90 12.76 -3.75
N VAL A 37 -6.04 12.94 -5.04
CA VAL A 37 -5.47 12.01 -6.03
C VAL A 37 -4.52 12.80 -6.92
N TYR A 38 -3.29 12.29 -7.07
CA TYR A 38 -2.24 13.01 -7.80
C TYR A 38 -1.22 12.04 -8.34
N THR A 39 -0.26 12.57 -9.10
CA THR A 39 0.86 11.79 -9.60
C THR A 39 2.14 12.24 -8.90
N THR A 40 3.11 11.33 -8.80
CA THR A 40 4.40 11.63 -8.23
C THR A 40 5.49 10.93 -9.03
N THR A 41 6.69 11.50 -9.01
CA THR A 41 7.83 10.88 -9.68
C THR A 41 8.51 9.92 -8.72
N PRO A 42 9.02 8.77 -9.21
CA PRO A 42 9.80 7.86 -8.38
C PRO A 42 11.18 8.44 -8.11
N LYS A 43 11.86 7.89 -7.12
CA LYS A 43 13.24 8.29 -6.85
C LYS A 43 14.17 7.78 -7.93
N LYS A 44 15.30 8.46 -8.11
CA LYS A 44 16.32 8.07 -9.08
C LYS A 44 16.78 6.63 -8.85
N PRO A 45 17.13 5.86 -9.90
CA PRO A 45 17.28 6.28 -11.29
C PRO A 45 16.00 6.17 -12.14
N ASN A 46 14.85 5.88 -11.54
CA ASN A 46 13.61 5.68 -12.28
C ASN A 46 12.94 7.01 -12.61
N SER A 47 12.17 7.01 -13.69
CA SER A 47 11.43 8.18 -14.13
C SER A 47 10.07 7.74 -14.67
N ALA A 48 9.01 8.32 -14.15
CA ALA A 48 7.64 8.02 -14.57
C ALA A 48 6.67 8.96 -13.83
N LEU A 49 5.40 8.88 -14.18
CA LEU A 49 4.34 9.51 -13.40
C LEU A 49 3.55 8.42 -12.69
N ARG A 50 3.87 8.22 -11.41
CA ARG A 50 3.21 7.20 -10.57
C ARG A 50 1.93 7.79 -9.99
N LYS A 51 0.83 7.07 -10.11
CA LYS A 51 -0.48 7.51 -9.62
C LYS A 51 -0.62 7.11 -8.16
N VAL A 52 -0.88 8.10 -7.31
CA VAL A 52 -1.05 7.88 -5.87
C VAL A 52 -2.27 8.64 -5.38
N ALA A 53 -2.77 8.22 -4.24
CA ALA A 53 -3.90 8.89 -3.59
C ALA A 53 -3.59 9.06 -2.11
N ARG A 54 -3.95 10.21 -1.58
CA ARG A 54 -3.93 10.43 -0.15
C ARG A 54 -5.27 9.98 0.41
N VAL A 55 -5.26 9.02 1.32
CA VAL A 55 -6.46 8.35 1.81
C VAL A 55 -6.55 8.48 3.32
N LYS A 56 -7.70 8.94 3.81
CA LYS A 56 -7.99 8.94 5.25
C LYS A 56 -8.73 7.66 5.58
N LEU A 57 -8.10 6.80 6.36
CA LEU A 57 -8.63 5.48 6.71
C LEU A 57 -9.68 5.56 7.81
N THR A 58 -10.46 4.49 7.96
CA THR A 58 -11.43 4.38 9.05
C THR A 58 -10.78 4.40 10.42
N SER A 59 -9.49 4.12 10.50
CA SER A 59 -8.70 4.22 11.74
C SER A 59 -8.29 5.65 12.07
N GLN A 60 -8.77 6.65 11.35
CA GLN A 60 -8.45 8.07 11.50
C GLN A 60 -7.02 8.45 11.10
N VAL A 61 -6.30 7.54 10.48
CA VAL A 61 -4.94 7.77 9.98
C VAL A 61 -4.99 8.09 8.49
N GLU A 62 -4.28 9.13 8.08
CA GLU A 62 -4.17 9.50 6.66
C GLU A 62 -2.87 8.95 6.10
N VAL A 63 -2.96 8.24 4.97
CA VAL A 63 -1.81 7.60 4.33
C VAL A 63 -1.78 7.90 2.84
N THR A 64 -0.60 7.78 2.25
CA THR A 64 -0.44 7.83 0.80
C THR A 64 -0.41 6.40 0.28
N ALA A 65 -1.31 6.09 -0.64
CA ALA A 65 -1.45 4.75 -1.21
C ALA A 65 -1.25 4.80 -2.71
N TYR A 66 -0.56 3.78 -3.25
CA TYR A 66 -0.34 3.66 -4.68
C TYR A 66 -1.57 3.09 -5.36
N ILE A 67 -1.90 3.62 -6.54
CA ILE A 67 -2.99 3.11 -7.37
C ILE A 67 -2.36 2.19 -8.42
N PRO A 68 -2.47 0.84 -8.27
CA PRO A 68 -1.83 -0.07 -9.22
C PRO A 68 -2.56 -0.18 -10.55
N GLY A 69 -1.85 -0.62 -11.57
CA GLY A 69 -2.40 -0.83 -12.91
C GLY A 69 -2.34 0.40 -13.78
N GLU A 70 -2.87 0.27 -14.99
CA GLU A 70 -2.91 1.36 -15.96
C GLU A 70 -4.25 2.08 -15.89
N GLY A 71 -4.19 3.39 -15.60
CA GLY A 71 -5.38 4.20 -15.51
C GLY A 71 -6.24 3.91 -14.28
N HIS A 72 -7.07 4.84 -13.92
CA HIS A 72 -8.00 4.68 -12.80
C HIS A 72 -9.16 5.66 -12.95
N ASN A 73 -10.21 5.44 -12.17
CA ASN A 73 -11.36 6.33 -12.12
C ASN A 73 -11.51 7.05 -10.79
N LEU A 74 -10.46 7.05 -9.99
CA LEU A 74 -10.51 7.65 -8.65
C LEU A 74 -10.43 9.16 -8.70
N GLN A 75 -11.12 9.79 -7.78
CA GLN A 75 -11.15 11.24 -7.63
C GLN A 75 -11.31 11.56 -6.15
N GLU A 76 -11.28 12.83 -5.80
CA GLU A 76 -11.48 13.27 -4.43
C GLU A 76 -12.83 12.76 -3.92
N HIS A 77 -12.84 12.27 -2.67
CA HIS A 77 -14.00 11.69 -1.99
C HIS A 77 -14.39 10.29 -2.46
N SER A 78 -13.61 9.64 -3.32
CA SER A 78 -13.83 8.23 -3.66
C SER A 78 -13.55 7.34 -2.46
N ILE A 79 -14.39 6.33 -2.25
CA ILE A 79 -14.19 5.34 -1.18
C ILE A 79 -13.37 4.19 -1.74
N VAL A 80 -12.28 3.85 -1.07
CA VAL A 80 -11.35 2.82 -1.52
C VAL A 80 -11.00 1.86 -0.40
N LEU A 81 -10.49 0.70 -0.79
CA LEU A 81 -9.98 -0.30 0.14
C LEU A 81 -8.46 -0.30 0.01
N VAL A 82 -7.76 -0.14 1.13
CA VAL A 82 -6.30 -0.01 1.18
C VAL A 82 -5.70 -1.23 1.85
N ARG A 83 -4.67 -1.79 1.23
CA ARG A 83 -3.90 -2.90 1.80
C ARG A 83 -2.46 -2.50 2.01
N GLY A 84 -1.72 -3.30 2.79
CA GLY A 84 -0.29 -3.13 2.92
C GLY A 84 0.43 -3.48 1.63
N GLY A 85 1.56 -2.90 1.41
CA GLY A 85 2.39 -3.14 0.24
C GLY A 85 3.16 -1.89 -0.14
N ARG A 86 4.46 -1.92 0.07
CA ARG A 86 5.32 -0.76 -0.20
C ARG A 86 5.61 -0.65 -1.69
N VAL A 87 5.70 0.57 -2.18
CA VAL A 87 6.23 0.85 -3.52
C VAL A 87 7.69 1.28 -3.35
N ARG A 88 8.59 0.50 -3.90
CA ARG A 88 10.02 0.71 -3.70
C ARG A 88 10.52 2.02 -4.29
N ASP A 89 9.95 2.43 -5.41
CA ASP A 89 10.33 3.66 -6.12
C ASP A 89 9.80 4.94 -5.46
N LEU A 90 8.82 4.82 -4.59
CA LEU A 90 8.16 5.98 -4.00
C LEU A 90 8.42 6.03 -2.49
N PRO A 91 9.17 7.03 -2.02
CA PRO A 91 9.44 7.14 -0.59
C PRO A 91 8.16 7.46 0.19
N GLY A 92 7.97 6.77 1.30
CA GLY A 92 6.81 7.00 2.17
C GLY A 92 5.53 6.33 1.74
N VAL A 93 5.50 5.67 0.59
CA VAL A 93 4.31 4.96 0.12
C VAL A 93 4.39 3.50 0.57
N ARG A 94 3.64 3.16 1.61
CA ARG A 94 3.65 1.82 2.23
C ARG A 94 2.39 1.03 1.97
N TYR A 95 1.45 1.58 1.22
CA TYR A 95 0.12 1.01 1.04
C TYR A 95 -0.27 1.05 -0.42
N LYS A 96 -1.22 0.21 -0.78
CA LYS A 96 -1.77 0.16 -2.14
C LYS A 96 -3.28 0.08 -2.09
N ILE A 97 -3.93 0.67 -3.09
CA ILE A 97 -5.37 0.59 -3.24
C ILE A 97 -5.72 -0.71 -3.97
N ILE A 98 -6.75 -1.42 -3.49
CA ILE A 98 -7.21 -2.65 -4.12
C ILE A 98 -8.14 -2.29 -5.28
N ARG A 99 -7.75 -2.70 -6.49
CA ARG A 99 -8.55 -2.46 -7.70
C ARG A 99 -9.73 -3.43 -7.76
N GLY A 100 -10.86 -2.93 -8.27
CA GLY A 100 -12.06 -3.74 -8.39
C GLY A 100 -12.90 -3.82 -7.13
N ALA A 101 -12.59 -3.04 -6.11
CA ALA A 101 -13.31 -2.99 -4.84
C ALA A 101 -13.81 -1.57 -4.58
N LEU A 102 -14.99 -1.45 -4.01
CA LEU A 102 -15.60 -0.15 -3.67
C LEU A 102 -15.64 0.76 -4.91
N ASP A 103 -15.16 2.00 -4.80
CA ASP A 103 -15.19 2.96 -5.90
C ASP A 103 -14.04 2.81 -6.90
N SER A 104 -13.10 1.93 -6.63
CA SER A 104 -11.97 1.71 -7.53
C SER A 104 -12.32 0.62 -8.54
N ALA A 105 -12.49 1.01 -9.80
CA ALA A 105 -12.77 0.05 -10.87
C ALA A 105 -11.50 -0.75 -11.20
N GLY A 106 -11.68 -1.96 -11.70
CA GLY A 106 -10.58 -2.78 -12.18
C GLY A 106 -9.93 -2.22 -13.45
N VAL A 107 -8.79 -2.76 -13.80
CA VAL A 107 -8.08 -2.37 -15.03
C VAL A 107 -8.82 -2.97 -16.23
N LYS A 108 -9.18 -2.11 -17.18
CA LYS A 108 -9.91 -2.54 -18.39
C LYS A 108 -8.99 -3.35 -19.31
N ASN A 109 -9.57 -4.38 -19.94
CA ASN A 109 -8.89 -5.19 -20.94
C ASN A 109 -7.67 -5.93 -20.47
N ARG A 110 -7.53 -6.09 -19.17
CA ARG A 110 -6.41 -6.83 -18.59
C ARG A 110 -6.71 -8.32 -18.62
N LYS A 111 -5.80 -9.10 -19.17
CA LYS A 111 -5.98 -10.56 -19.32
C LYS A 111 -5.04 -11.38 -18.43
N GLN A 112 -3.92 -10.80 -18.00
CA GLN A 112 -2.96 -11.47 -17.14
C GLN A 112 -2.98 -10.85 -15.74
N ALA A 113 -2.78 -11.67 -14.71
CA ALA A 113 -2.78 -11.24 -13.32
C ALA A 113 -4.04 -10.44 -12.96
N ARG A 114 -5.19 -10.90 -13.42
CA ARG A 114 -6.46 -10.18 -13.27
C ARG A 114 -6.83 -9.93 -11.80
N SER A 115 -6.51 -10.89 -10.93
CA SER A 115 -6.82 -10.75 -9.51
C SER A 115 -6.14 -9.57 -8.87
N ARG A 116 -4.93 -9.24 -9.30
CA ARG A 116 -4.18 -8.11 -8.74
C ARG A 116 -4.77 -6.76 -9.14
N TYR A 117 -5.45 -6.72 -10.27
CA TYR A 117 -5.94 -5.46 -10.82
C TYR A 117 -7.46 -5.40 -10.92
N GLY A 118 -8.13 -6.34 -10.27
CA GLY A 118 -9.58 -6.32 -10.20
C GLY A 118 -10.30 -6.55 -11.52
N ALA A 119 -9.65 -7.18 -12.49
CA ALA A 119 -10.26 -7.45 -13.78
C ALA A 119 -11.05 -8.75 -13.75
N LYS A 120 -12.23 -8.73 -14.35
CA LYS A 120 -13.08 -9.92 -14.43
C LYS A 120 -12.66 -10.80 -15.59
N LYS A 121 -12.98 -12.10 -15.49
CA LYS A 121 -12.68 -13.06 -16.55
C LYS A 121 -13.55 -12.78 -17.77
N ASP A 122 -12.91 -12.72 -18.93
CA ASP A 122 -13.63 -12.65 -20.20
C ASP A 122 -14.30 -13.99 -20.49
N LYS A 123 -15.51 -13.97 -21.00
CA LYS A 123 -16.20 -15.18 -21.42
C LYS A 123 -15.66 -15.67 -22.75
#